data_54aa372c23c61e02556c7fa1f3eba91b
#
_entry.id   54aa372c23c61e02556c7fa1f3eba91b
#
_cell.length_a   1.000
_cell.length_b   1.000
_cell.length_c   1.000
_cell.angle_alpha   90.00
_cell.angle_beta   90.00
_cell.angle_gamma   90.00
#
_symmetry.space_group_name_H-M   'P 1'
#
loop_
_entity.id
_entity.type
_entity.pdbx_description
1 polymer ?
#
loop_
_entity_poly.entity_id
_entity_poly.type
_entity_poly.pdbx_seq_one_letter_code
_entity_poly.pdbx_strand_id
1 'polypeptide(L)'
;ALVSSRDNVVMTRTFSKIYGLGGLRVGWAYAPAHIIDTLHRIRGPFNVSGAGLAAAEAAMRDQSEMARVRDHTITWRAWLTAELTALGLQIDPSHANFILVRFADAEQAQRADAALRKGGLITRHVASYGLPEALRITIGDEEACRSVAKYLREFMTGFLEGNA
;
A
#
# COMPACT_ATOMS: atom_id res chain seq x y z
N ALA A 1 16.16 18.14 -10.02
CA ALA A 1 15.25 16.97 -10.05
C ALA A 1 15.06 16.50 -11.49
N LEU A 2 14.79 15.19 -11.72
CA LEU A 2 14.65 14.63 -13.08
C LEU A 2 13.62 15.38 -13.94
N VAL A 3 12.48 15.76 -13.37
CA VAL A 3 11.43 16.51 -14.08
C VAL A 3 11.94 17.89 -14.55
N SER A 4 12.82 18.54 -13.79
CA SER A 4 13.35 19.86 -14.15
C SER A 4 14.45 19.81 -15.21
N SER A 5 15.02 18.62 -15.47
CA SER A 5 16.14 18.42 -16.40
C SER A 5 15.77 17.62 -17.64
N ARG A 6 14.53 17.13 -17.74
CA ARG A 6 14.04 16.27 -18.82
C ARG A 6 12.66 16.72 -19.26
N ASP A 7 12.41 16.70 -20.58
CA ASP A 7 11.17 17.13 -21.20
C ASP A 7 10.11 16.00 -21.34
N ASN A 8 10.50 14.78 -21.00
CA ASN A 8 9.67 13.57 -21.09
C ASN A 8 9.41 12.89 -19.73
N VAL A 9 9.67 13.57 -18.62
CA VAL A 9 9.47 13.02 -17.27
C VAL A 9 8.29 13.71 -16.58
N VAL A 10 7.37 12.93 -16.08
CA VAL A 10 6.21 13.38 -15.28
C VAL A 10 6.29 12.75 -13.88
N MET A 11 6.18 13.56 -12.86
CA MET A 11 6.03 13.11 -11.48
C MET A 11 4.58 13.26 -11.04
N THR A 12 3.97 12.18 -10.55
CA THR A 12 2.63 12.21 -9.97
C THR A 12 2.69 11.95 -8.47
N ARG A 13 1.79 12.57 -7.72
CA ARG A 13 1.59 12.37 -6.29
C ARG A 13 0.10 12.25 -5.97
N THR A 14 -0.19 11.55 -4.89
CA THR A 14 -1.58 11.35 -4.43
C THR A 14 -1.73 11.78 -2.97
N PHE A 15 -2.91 12.27 -2.63
CA PHE A 15 -3.34 12.48 -1.25
C PHE A 15 -4.01 11.24 -0.63
N SER A 16 -4.14 10.16 -1.39
CA SER A 16 -4.92 8.97 -1.00
C SER A 16 -4.28 8.12 0.10
N LYS A 17 -2.97 8.25 0.36
CA LYS A 17 -2.24 7.36 1.29
C LYS A 17 -1.78 8.12 2.52
N ILE A 18 -0.59 8.69 2.51
CA ILE A 18 0.04 9.35 3.65
C ILE A 18 -0.81 10.49 4.24
N TYR A 19 -1.63 11.14 3.44
CA TYR A 19 -2.55 12.20 3.85
C TYR A 19 -3.97 11.73 4.19
N GLY A 20 -4.27 10.43 4.08
CA GLY A 20 -5.57 9.86 4.45
C GLY A 20 -6.77 10.25 3.56
N LEU A 21 -6.57 10.97 2.46
CA LEU A 21 -7.65 11.56 1.66
C LEU A 21 -8.10 10.71 0.46
N GLY A 22 -8.04 9.37 0.59
CA GLY A 22 -8.35 8.44 -0.50
C GLY A 22 -9.75 8.60 -1.10
N GLY A 23 -10.73 8.92 -0.26
CA GLY A 23 -12.13 9.15 -0.68
C GLY A 23 -12.36 10.45 -1.45
N LEU A 24 -11.49 11.45 -1.27
CA LEU A 24 -11.66 12.78 -1.90
C LEU A 24 -11.13 12.88 -3.33
N ARG A 25 -10.44 11.87 -3.82
CA ARG A 25 -9.94 11.75 -5.20
C ARG A 25 -9.04 12.91 -5.61
N VAL A 26 -8.04 13.27 -4.78
CA VAL A 26 -7.10 14.37 -5.02
C VAL A 26 -5.69 13.82 -5.26
N GLY A 27 -5.04 14.39 -6.25
CA GLY A 27 -3.64 14.18 -6.57
C GLY A 27 -3.10 15.36 -7.37
N TRP A 28 -1.82 15.37 -7.63
CA TRP A 28 -1.19 16.40 -8.44
C TRP A 28 -0.06 15.81 -9.29
N ALA A 29 0.27 16.52 -10.35
CA ALA A 29 1.38 16.18 -11.23
C ALA A 29 2.33 17.38 -11.38
N TYR A 30 3.61 17.10 -11.50
CA TYR A 30 4.63 18.05 -11.92
C TYR A 30 5.28 17.53 -13.19
N ALA A 31 5.22 18.34 -14.24
CA ALA A 31 5.69 17.96 -15.58
C ALA A 31 6.15 19.19 -16.36
N PRO A 32 6.87 19.01 -17.49
CA PRO A 32 7.15 20.10 -18.44
C PRO A 32 5.88 20.77 -18.95
N ALA A 33 5.97 22.08 -19.26
CA ALA A 33 4.81 22.91 -19.61
C ALA A 33 3.97 22.34 -20.75
N HIS A 34 4.57 21.82 -21.82
CA HIS A 34 3.83 21.26 -22.95
C HIS A 34 2.96 20.04 -22.57
N ILE A 35 3.39 19.24 -21.60
CA ILE A 35 2.60 18.12 -21.08
C ILE A 35 1.45 18.66 -20.22
N ILE A 36 1.71 19.63 -19.34
CA ILE A 36 0.70 20.27 -18.50
C ILE A 36 -0.37 20.95 -19.36
N ASP A 37 0.03 21.68 -20.40
CA ASP A 37 -0.90 22.31 -21.36
C ASP A 37 -1.79 21.29 -22.06
N THR A 38 -1.23 20.15 -22.45
CA THR A 38 -2.00 19.05 -23.03
C THR A 38 -3.02 18.49 -22.03
N LEU A 39 -2.60 18.24 -20.78
CA LEU A 39 -3.50 17.77 -19.72
C LEU A 39 -4.62 18.77 -19.43
N HIS A 40 -4.33 20.08 -19.46
CA HIS A 40 -5.35 21.10 -19.28
C HIS A 40 -6.42 21.13 -20.40
N ARG A 41 -6.06 20.73 -21.63
CA ARG A 41 -7.01 20.64 -22.75
C ARG A 41 -7.96 19.45 -22.66
N ILE A 42 -7.53 18.34 -22.00
CA ILE A 42 -8.29 17.09 -21.97
C ILE A 42 -8.98 16.82 -20.62
N ARG A 43 -8.55 17.49 -19.53
CA ARG A 43 -9.21 17.32 -18.24
C ARG A 43 -10.62 17.89 -18.27
N GLY A 44 -11.56 17.21 -17.59
CA GLY A 44 -12.92 17.75 -17.40
C GLY A 44 -12.92 19.03 -16.56
N PRO A 45 -13.93 19.90 -16.74
CA PRO A 45 -14.15 21.03 -15.84
C PRO A 45 -14.44 20.51 -14.42
N PHE A 46 -14.01 21.26 -13.40
CA PHE A 46 -14.24 20.90 -11.99
C PHE A 46 -13.77 19.49 -11.62
N ASN A 47 -12.69 19.01 -12.23
CA ASN A 47 -12.14 17.68 -12.01
C ASN A 47 -11.67 17.40 -10.57
N VAL A 48 -11.53 18.42 -9.73
CA VAL A 48 -11.31 18.32 -8.29
C VAL A 48 -12.39 19.11 -7.55
N SER A 49 -13.02 18.50 -6.55
CA SER A 49 -14.05 19.18 -5.77
C SER A 49 -13.45 20.26 -4.86
N GLY A 50 -14.23 21.30 -4.52
CA GLY A 50 -13.82 22.32 -3.58
C GLY A 50 -13.47 21.76 -2.20
N ALA A 51 -14.24 20.78 -1.71
CA ALA A 51 -13.93 20.05 -0.47
C ALA A 51 -12.60 19.30 -0.55
N GLY A 52 -12.32 18.66 -1.71
CA GLY A 52 -11.05 17.97 -1.95
C GLY A 52 -9.85 18.92 -1.93
N LEU A 53 -9.98 20.09 -2.52
CA LEU A 53 -8.92 21.12 -2.51
C LEU A 53 -8.66 21.65 -1.11
N ALA A 54 -9.71 22.02 -0.37
CA ALA A 54 -9.58 22.52 1.00
C ALA A 54 -8.94 21.48 1.94
N ALA A 55 -9.36 20.21 1.84
CA ALA A 55 -8.78 19.13 2.62
C ALA A 55 -7.31 18.86 2.26
N ALA A 56 -6.97 18.91 0.96
CA ALA A 56 -5.59 18.74 0.51
C ALA A 56 -4.68 19.87 1.02
N GLU A 57 -5.16 21.12 1.00
CA GLU A 57 -4.43 22.26 1.54
C GLU A 57 -4.20 22.11 3.05
N ALA A 58 -5.23 21.76 3.82
CA ALA A 58 -5.13 21.52 5.26
C ALA A 58 -4.13 20.38 5.56
N ALA A 59 -4.21 19.25 4.85
CA ALA A 59 -3.31 18.12 5.01
C ALA A 59 -1.85 18.46 4.68
N MET A 60 -1.62 19.29 3.66
CA MET A 60 -0.27 19.77 3.31
C MET A 60 0.34 20.68 4.39
N ARG A 61 -0.48 21.40 5.14
CA ARG A 61 -0.02 22.24 6.27
C ARG A 61 0.30 21.43 7.51
N ASP A 62 -0.36 20.28 7.70
CA ASP A 62 -0.14 19.38 8.84
C ASP A 62 1.05 18.44 8.61
N GLN A 63 2.24 18.99 8.71
CA GLN A 63 3.48 18.22 8.55
C GLN A 63 3.72 17.26 9.71
N SER A 64 3.15 17.53 10.88
CA SER A 64 3.27 16.66 12.06
C SER A 64 2.51 15.36 11.86
N GLU A 65 1.29 15.42 11.35
CA GLU A 65 0.50 14.23 11.04
C GLU A 65 1.14 13.43 9.89
N MET A 66 1.60 14.09 8.84
CA MET A 66 2.31 13.42 7.75
C MET A 66 3.56 12.67 8.26
N ALA A 67 4.34 13.29 9.15
CA ALA A 67 5.51 12.64 9.75
C ALA A 67 5.10 11.45 10.62
N ARG A 68 4.07 11.59 11.45
CA ARG A 68 3.53 10.51 12.30
C ARG A 68 3.10 9.29 11.48
N VAL A 69 2.33 9.50 10.41
CA VAL A 69 1.86 8.42 9.52
C VAL A 69 3.02 7.74 8.80
N ARG A 70 4.01 8.52 8.34
CA ARG A 70 5.21 7.98 7.70
C ARG A 70 5.99 7.08 8.65
N ASP A 71 6.28 7.57 9.85
CA ASP A 71 7.12 6.88 10.83
C ASP A 71 6.43 5.62 11.36
N HIS A 72 5.11 5.69 11.60
CA HIS A 72 4.28 4.52 11.89
C HIS A 72 4.39 3.47 10.78
N THR A 73 4.21 3.87 9.53
CA THR A 73 4.26 2.93 8.39
C THR A 73 5.65 2.29 8.24
N ILE A 74 6.73 3.05 8.42
CA ILE A 74 8.10 2.52 8.37
C ILE A 74 8.31 1.49 9.48
N THR A 75 7.95 1.82 10.71
CA THR A 75 8.12 0.96 11.88
C THR A 75 7.35 -0.35 11.73
N TRP A 76 6.06 -0.26 11.44
CA TRP A 76 5.22 -1.46 11.37
C TRP A 76 5.45 -2.30 10.12
N ARG A 77 5.88 -1.69 9.02
CA ARG A 77 6.33 -2.45 7.84
C ARG A 77 7.58 -3.26 8.15
N ALA A 78 8.58 -2.66 8.80
CA ALA A 78 9.80 -3.36 9.18
C ALA A 78 9.50 -4.50 10.17
N TRP A 79 8.69 -4.24 11.19
CA TRP A 79 8.29 -5.24 12.18
C TRP A 79 7.54 -6.42 11.52
N LEU A 80 6.51 -6.14 10.75
CA LEU A 80 5.70 -7.19 10.11
C LEU A 80 6.54 -8.01 9.10
N THR A 81 7.42 -7.35 8.35
CA THR A 81 8.36 -8.05 7.46
C THR A 81 9.24 -9.03 8.24
N ALA A 82 9.82 -8.60 9.37
CA ALA A 82 10.66 -9.46 10.19
C ALA A 82 9.88 -10.67 10.76
N GLU A 83 8.67 -10.43 11.30
CA GLU A 83 7.82 -11.49 11.85
C GLU A 83 7.46 -12.55 10.79
N LEU A 84 7.06 -12.11 9.59
CA LEU A 84 6.65 -13.05 8.54
C LEU A 84 7.85 -13.76 7.90
N THR A 85 9.00 -13.10 7.80
CA THR A 85 10.24 -13.74 7.35
C THR A 85 10.69 -14.84 8.33
N ALA A 86 10.53 -14.62 9.63
CA ALA A 86 10.81 -15.63 10.64
C ALA A 86 9.91 -16.88 10.55
N LEU A 87 8.74 -16.76 9.90
CA LEU A 87 7.85 -17.89 9.58
C LEU A 87 8.27 -18.64 8.29
N GLY A 88 9.37 -18.26 7.65
CA GLY A 88 9.83 -18.82 6.39
C GLY A 88 9.15 -18.25 5.13
N LEU A 89 8.33 -17.20 5.28
CA LEU A 89 7.68 -16.53 4.16
C LEU A 89 8.66 -15.57 3.45
N GLN A 90 8.60 -15.53 2.13
CA GLN A 90 9.38 -14.57 1.35
C GLN A 90 8.60 -13.26 1.25
N ILE A 91 9.26 -12.15 1.60
CA ILE A 91 8.69 -10.80 1.53
C ILE A 91 9.52 -9.97 0.56
N ASP A 92 8.85 -9.43 -0.47
CA ASP A 92 9.53 -8.54 -1.43
C ASP A 92 9.87 -7.19 -0.76
N PRO A 93 11.03 -6.58 -1.06
CA PRO A 93 11.39 -5.26 -0.55
C PRO A 93 10.30 -4.22 -0.86
N SER A 94 9.89 -3.45 0.13
CA SER A 94 8.82 -2.45 -0.02
C SER A 94 9.20 -1.11 0.59
N HIS A 95 8.87 -0.03 -0.13
CA HIS A 95 8.88 1.35 0.35
C HIS A 95 7.46 1.95 0.38
N ALA A 96 6.44 1.12 0.16
CA ALA A 96 5.03 1.50 0.15
C ALA A 96 4.37 1.31 1.53
N ASN A 97 3.08 1.58 1.60
CA ASN A 97 2.25 1.30 2.77
C ASN A 97 1.68 -0.14 2.78
N PHE A 98 2.35 -1.06 2.11
CA PHE A 98 2.01 -2.48 2.07
C PHE A 98 3.27 -3.32 1.87
N ILE A 99 3.16 -4.61 2.16
CA ILE A 99 4.13 -5.64 1.81
C ILE A 99 3.51 -6.64 0.84
N LEU A 100 4.35 -7.30 0.05
CA LEU A 100 3.98 -8.43 -0.78
C LEU A 100 4.55 -9.70 -0.15
N VAL A 101 3.66 -10.58 0.26
CA VAL A 101 4.00 -11.86 0.92
C VAL A 101 3.83 -12.98 -0.08
N ARG A 102 4.88 -13.74 -0.33
CA ARG A 102 4.87 -14.90 -1.23
C ARG A 102 4.74 -16.19 -0.46
N PHE A 103 3.87 -17.04 -0.94
CA PHE A 103 3.64 -18.40 -0.46
C PHE A 103 4.26 -19.41 -1.45
N ALA A 104 4.26 -20.68 -1.11
CA ALA A 104 4.83 -21.72 -1.97
C ALA A 104 4.13 -21.82 -3.34
N ASP A 105 2.81 -21.60 -3.33
CA ASP A 105 1.97 -21.65 -4.54
C ASP A 105 0.66 -20.86 -4.35
N ALA A 106 -0.16 -20.83 -5.38
CA ALA A 106 -1.45 -20.13 -5.41
C ALA A 106 -2.46 -20.72 -4.42
N GLU A 107 -2.43 -22.02 -4.19
CA GLU A 107 -3.35 -22.69 -3.26
C GLU A 107 -3.02 -22.31 -1.82
N GLN A 108 -1.75 -22.31 -1.44
CA GLN A 108 -1.30 -21.88 -0.13
C GLN A 108 -1.65 -20.39 0.11
N ALA A 109 -1.45 -19.51 -0.88
CA ALA A 109 -1.86 -18.11 -0.79
C ALA A 109 -3.37 -17.96 -0.56
N GLN A 110 -4.19 -18.74 -1.26
CA GLN A 110 -5.65 -18.71 -1.09
C GLN A 110 -6.07 -19.20 0.30
N ARG A 111 -5.46 -20.27 0.82
CA ARG A 111 -5.73 -20.78 2.16
C ARG A 111 -5.28 -19.79 3.25
N ALA A 112 -4.15 -19.12 3.05
CA ALA A 112 -3.67 -18.06 3.95
C ALA A 112 -4.63 -16.86 3.97
N ASP A 113 -5.13 -16.41 2.82
CA ASP A 113 -6.15 -15.35 2.76
C ASP A 113 -7.44 -15.77 3.48
N ALA A 114 -7.89 -17.02 3.31
CA ALA A 114 -9.04 -17.54 4.01
C ALA A 114 -8.84 -17.58 5.54
N ALA A 115 -7.64 -17.91 6.01
CA ALA A 115 -7.30 -17.88 7.43
C ALA A 115 -7.33 -16.44 7.99
N LEU A 116 -6.75 -15.49 7.25
CA LEU A 116 -6.76 -14.07 7.61
C LEU A 116 -8.20 -13.52 7.65
N ARG A 117 -9.05 -13.86 6.68
CA ARG A 117 -10.47 -13.45 6.63
C ARG A 117 -11.28 -13.96 7.80
N LYS A 118 -11.02 -15.16 8.32
CA LYS A 118 -11.65 -15.67 9.56
C LYS A 118 -11.34 -14.78 10.75
N GLY A 119 -10.16 -14.13 10.76
CA GLY A 119 -9.77 -13.13 11.76
C GLY A 119 -10.26 -11.71 11.45
N GLY A 120 -11.11 -11.50 10.43
CA GLY A 120 -11.57 -10.17 10.03
C GLY A 120 -10.55 -9.36 9.23
N LEU A 121 -9.45 -9.97 8.82
CA LEU A 121 -8.36 -9.32 8.08
C LEU A 121 -8.54 -9.53 6.57
N ILE A 122 -8.77 -8.44 5.84
CA ILE A 122 -8.99 -8.49 4.38
C ILE A 122 -7.69 -8.12 3.67
N THR A 123 -7.09 -9.10 2.99
CA THR A 123 -5.91 -8.91 2.15
C THR A 123 -6.29 -8.80 0.68
N ARG A 124 -5.30 -8.54 -0.18
CA ARG A 124 -5.54 -8.45 -1.61
C ARG A 124 -4.77 -9.51 -2.37
N HIS A 125 -5.48 -10.38 -3.06
CA HIS A 125 -4.90 -11.23 -4.08
C HIS A 125 -4.35 -10.39 -5.24
N VAL A 126 -3.19 -10.79 -5.75
CA VAL A 126 -2.50 -10.11 -6.85
C VAL A 126 -2.30 -11.02 -8.07
N ALA A 127 -3.12 -12.06 -8.19
CA ALA A 127 -3.12 -12.99 -9.33
C ALA A 127 -3.32 -12.25 -10.66
N SER A 128 -4.14 -11.20 -10.71
CA SER A 128 -4.33 -10.37 -11.90
C SER A 128 -3.08 -9.61 -12.35
N TYR A 129 -2.05 -9.54 -11.50
CA TYR A 129 -0.73 -8.99 -11.81
C TYR A 129 0.30 -10.06 -12.16
N GLY A 130 -0.13 -11.31 -12.37
CA GLY A 130 0.75 -12.45 -12.67
C GLY A 130 1.44 -13.05 -11.45
N LEU A 131 0.92 -12.80 -10.23
CA LEU A 131 1.48 -13.28 -8.97
C LEU A 131 0.41 -14.03 -8.16
N PRO A 132 -0.06 -15.20 -8.64
CA PRO A 132 -1.13 -15.94 -7.98
C PRO A 132 -0.72 -16.49 -6.60
N GLU A 133 0.56 -16.72 -6.37
CA GLU A 133 1.16 -17.20 -5.13
C GLU A 133 1.34 -16.11 -4.06
N ALA A 134 0.91 -14.86 -4.33
CA ALA A 134 1.20 -13.74 -3.45
C ALA A 134 -0.06 -13.05 -2.91
N LEU A 135 0.07 -12.52 -1.69
CA LEU A 135 -0.90 -11.63 -1.06
C LEU A 135 -0.27 -10.27 -0.80
N ARG A 136 -0.99 -9.20 -1.15
CA ARG A 136 -0.62 -7.84 -0.75
C ARG A 136 -1.31 -7.50 0.57
N ILE A 137 -0.52 -7.23 1.59
CA ILE A 137 -0.97 -6.90 2.93
C ILE A 137 -0.66 -5.42 3.21
N THR A 138 -1.69 -4.63 3.44
CA THR A 138 -1.54 -3.21 3.81
C THR A 138 -1.06 -3.11 5.25
N ILE A 139 -0.14 -2.19 5.51
CA ILE A 139 0.29 -1.86 6.87
C ILE A 139 -0.84 -1.07 7.53
N GLY A 140 -1.49 -1.71 8.49
CA GLY A 140 -2.54 -1.13 9.32
C GLY A 140 -1.98 -0.48 10.59
N ASP A 141 -2.82 -0.38 11.61
CA ASP A 141 -2.38 -0.04 12.96
C ASP A 141 -1.61 -1.20 13.61
N GLU A 142 -1.12 -0.97 14.81
CA GLU A 142 -0.38 -1.98 15.56
C GLU A 142 -1.17 -3.28 15.76
N GLU A 143 -2.43 -3.16 16.15
CA GLU A 143 -3.32 -4.30 16.42
C GLU A 143 -3.53 -5.14 15.17
N ALA A 144 -3.80 -4.51 14.03
CA ALA A 144 -3.96 -5.18 12.75
C ALA A 144 -2.65 -5.88 12.32
N CYS A 145 -1.50 -5.23 12.46
CA CYS A 145 -0.21 -5.83 12.11
C CYS A 145 0.10 -7.06 12.99
N ARG A 146 -0.14 -6.96 14.31
CA ARG A 146 0.04 -8.09 15.25
C ARG A 146 -0.93 -9.23 14.94
N SER A 147 -2.18 -8.91 14.60
CA SER A 147 -3.17 -9.90 14.22
C SER A 147 -2.78 -10.64 12.94
N VAL A 148 -2.29 -9.94 11.92
CA VAL A 148 -1.76 -10.57 10.69
C VAL A 148 -0.65 -11.56 11.02
N ALA A 149 0.35 -11.15 11.82
CA ALA A 149 1.44 -12.04 12.21
C ALA A 149 0.97 -13.25 13.00
N LYS A 150 -0.01 -13.07 13.91
CA LYS A 150 -0.61 -14.16 14.69
C LYS A 150 -1.31 -15.18 13.78
N TYR A 151 -2.25 -14.75 12.93
CA TYR A 151 -3.01 -15.66 12.09
C TYR A 151 -2.14 -16.38 11.06
N LEU A 152 -1.13 -15.71 10.49
CA LEU A 152 -0.21 -16.37 9.58
C LEU A 152 0.72 -17.35 10.32
N ARG A 153 1.11 -17.08 11.56
CA ARG A 153 1.87 -18.03 12.37
C ARG A 153 1.04 -19.29 12.65
N GLU A 154 -0.19 -19.15 13.09
CA GLU A 154 -1.11 -20.27 13.34
C GLU A 154 -1.33 -21.09 12.05
N PHE A 155 -1.55 -20.42 10.93
CA PHE A 155 -1.70 -21.05 9.61
C PHE A 155 -0.46 -21.84 9.19
N MET A 156 0.74 -21.24 9.31
CA MET A 156 1.99 -21.89 8.91
C MET A 156 2.33 -23.07 9.81
N THR A 157 2.10 -22.99 11.13
CA THR A 157 2.31 -24.09 12.08
C THR A 157 1.37 -25.26 11.77
N GLY A 158 0.08 -25.03 11.61
CA GLY A 158 -0.89 -26.08 11.26
C GLY A 158 -0.65 -26.68 9.88
N PHE A 159 -0.06 -25.93 8.96
CA PHE A 159 0.33 -26.46 7.64
C PHE A 159 1.51 -27.43 7.72
N LEU A 160 2.49 -27.15 8.57
CA LEU A 160 3.64 -28.04 8.80
C LEU A 160 3.26 -29.35 9.49
N GLU A 161 2.33 -29.30 10.46
CA GLU A 161 1.82 -30.48 11.17
C GLU A 161 0.91 -31.37 10.31
N GLY A 162 0.17 -30.79 9.34
CA GLY A 162 -0.72 -31.51 8.47
C GLY A 162 -0.04 -32.18 7.24
N ASN A 163 1.22 -31.89 6.98
CA ASN A 163 2.02 -32.44 5.89
C ASN A 163 3.15 -33.39 6.40
N ALA A 164 3.22 -33.68 7.68
CA ALA A 164 4.11 -34.67 8.29
C ALA A 164 3.36 -35.97 8.55
#